data_bc58cf63a58c1840c5bac3e04cf861c2
#
_entry.id   bc58cf63a58c1840c5bac3e04cf861c2
#
_cell.length_a   1.000
_cell.length_b   1.000
_cell.length_c   1.000
_cell.angle_alpha   90.00
_cell.angle_beta   90.00
_cell.angle_gamma   90.00
#
_symmetry.space_group_name_H-M   'P 1'
#
loop_
_entity.id
_entity.type
_entity.pdbx_description
1 polymer ?
#
loop_
_entity_poly.entity_id
_entity_poly.type
_entity_poly.pdbx_seq_one_letter_code
_entity_poly.pdbx_strand_id
1 'polypeptide(L)'
;GTDNTYSGGLSVSLPVFAPALYKSISLTSTDVNLAVEKSRASRLDMVNQVTKAFFQLLLAQDSYEVLLKSYKQSEDNYNVVKAKYEQGTVSEYDKISADVQMRSLKPTVVSARNGVNLANLQLKVLMGMESDVKVAVEGNLKDYEMSMFTRQAMPRPDNLTNNSTLKQLELNALQLKQTLKLQYTNFMPT
;
A
#
# COMPACT_ATOMS: atom_id res chain seq x y z
N GLY A 1 29.54 -72.62 -18.26
CA GLY A 1 29.50 -71.28 -17.66
C GLY A 1 28.12 -70.76 -17.76
N THR A 2 27.52 -70.41 -16.65
CA THR A 2 26.22 -69.70 -16.59
C THR A 2 26.55 -68.20 -16.62
N ASP A 3 26.28 -67.58 -17.74
CA ASP A 3 26.68 -66.18 -17.99
C ASP A 3 25.68 -65.13 -17.50
N ASN A 4 24.52 -65.54 -16.92
CA ASN A 4 23.54 -64.61 -16.45
C ASN A 4 22.98 -65.01 -15.07
N THR A 5 23.22 -64.21 -14.06
CA THR A 5 22.65 -64.33 -12.73
C THR A 5 21.60 -63.22 -12.51
N TYR A 6 20.37 -63.58 -12.33
CA TYR A 6 19.30 -62.63 -12.03
C TYR A 6 18.98 -62.75 -10.55
N SER A 7 19.07 -61.61 -9.84
CA SER A 7 18.62 -61.51 -8.44
C SER A 7 17.54 -60.42 -8.31
N GLY A 8 16.41 -60.76 -7.73
CA GLY A 8 15.35 -59.82 -7.39
C GLY A 8 15.07 -59.89 -5.90
N GLY A 9 14.92 -58.77 -5.27
CA GLY A 9 14.57 -58.66 -3.85
C GLY A 9 13.45 -57.68 -3.64
N LEU A 10 12.48 -58.03 -2.81
CA LEU A 10 11.46 -57.14 -2.33
C LEU A 10 11.76 -56.81 -0.88
N SER A 11 12.00 -55.55 -0.56
CA SER A 11 12.20 -55.10 0.80
C SER A 11 11.04 -54.22 1.25
N VAL A 12 10.46 -54.51 2.40
CA VAL A 12 9.46 -53.67 3.06
C VAL A 12 10.04 -53.19 4.39
N SER A 13 10.15 -51.88 4.56
CA SER A 13 10.62 -51.25 5.77
C SER A 13 9.48 -50.47 6.42
N LEU A 14 9.16 -50.80 7.67
CA LEU A 14 8.15 -50.10 8.46
C LEU A 14 8.83 -49.48 9.66
N PRO A 15 8.92 -48.14 9.74
CA PRO A 15 9.46 -47.48 10.92
C PRO A 15 8.44 -47.59 12.08
N VAL A 16 8.80 -48.37 13.13
CA VAL A 16 7.93 -48.58 14.29
C VAL A 16 8.00 -47.40 15.25
N PHE A 17 9.15 -46.69 15.29
CA PHE A 17 9.36 -45.51 16.12
C PHE A 17 10.14 -44.46 15.31
N ALA A 18 9.51 -43.32 15.03
CA ALA A 18 10.13 -42.25 14.24
C ALA A 18 9.90 -40.88 14.93
N PRO A 19 10.67 -40.56 16.01
CA PRO A 19 10.46 -39.30 16.75
C PRO A 19 10.66 -38.06 15.88
N ALA A 20 11.52 -38.12 14.85
CA ALA A 20 11.70 -37.06 13.91
C ALA A 20 10.42 -36.76 13.09
N LEU A 21 9.65 -37.79 12.71
CA LEU A 21 8.41 -37.62 11.98
C LEU A 21 7.34 -36.85 12.81
N TYR A 22 7.17 -37.21 14.08
CA TYR A 22 6.22 -36.51 14.95
C TYR A 22 6.65 -35.04 15.21
N LYS A 23 7.94 -34.77 15.32
CA LYS A 23 8.45 -33.39 15.48
C LYS A 23 8.32 -32.59 14.19
N SER A 24 8.51 -33.20 13.02
CA SER A 24 8.32 -32.52 11.73
C SER A 24 6.85 -32.16 11.47
N ILE A 25 5.88 -33.00 11.88
CA ILE A 25 4.46 -32.68 11.81
C ILE A 25 4.14 -31.45 12.66
N SER A 26 4.67 -31.36 13.89
CA SER A 26 4.48 -30.20 14.74
C SER A 26 5.11 -28.93 14.16
N LEU A 27 6.30 -29.05 13.54
CA LEU A 27 6.97 -27.94 12.84
C LEU A 27 6.12 -27.46 11.64
N THR A 28 5.64 -28.38 10.81
CA THR A 28 4.79 -28.06 9.66
C THR A 28 3.49 -27.35 10.08
N SER A 29 2.88 -27.77 11.21
CA SER A 29 1.69 -27.08 11.76
C SER A 29 2.01 -25.62 12.13
N THR A 30 3.20 -25.36 12.69
CA THR A 30 3.64 -23.99 12.99
C THR A 30 3.91 -23.18 11.73
N ASP A 31 4.44 -23.82 10.67
CA ASP A 31 4.65 -23.18 9.35
C ASP A 31 3.30 -22.77 8.73
N VAL A 32 2.29 -23.59 8.81
CA VAL A 32 0.93 -23.26 8.34
C VAL A 32 0.39 -22.03 9.10
N ASN A 33 0.51 -22.02 10.42
CA ASN A 33 0.05 -20.89 11.24
C ASN A 33 0.81 -19.60 10.89
N LEU A 34 2.12 -19.70 10.65
CA LEU A 34 2.93 -18.56 10.19
C LEU A 34 2.48 -18.06 8.81
N ALA A 35 2.20 -18.97 7.88
CA ALA A 35 1.70 -18.63 6.55
C ALA A 35 0.33 -17.92 6.61
N VAL A 36 -0.58 -18.39 7.46
CA VAL A 36 -1.90 -17.75 7.71
C VAL A 36 -1.70 -16.33 8.27
N GLU A 37 -0.80 -16.16 9.25
CA GLU A 37 -0.55 -14.85 9.84
C GLU A 37 0.14 -13.89 8.85
N LYS A 38 1.04 -14.37 7.99
CA LYS A 38 1.62 -13.60 6.88
C LYS A 38 0.55 -13.15 5.88
N SER A 39 -0.40 -14.03 5.55
CA SER A 39 -1.54 -13.70 4.68
C SER A 39 -2.42 -12.60 5.31
N ARG A 40 -2.69 -12.69 6.62
CA ARG A 40 -3.43 -11.66 7.37
C ARG A 40 -2.69 -10.32 7.35
N ALA A 41 -1.38 -10.32 7.57
CA ALA A 41 -0.55 -9.12 7.51
C ALA A 41 -0.58 -8.47 6.12
N SER A 42 -0.43 -9.27 5.07
CA SER A 42 -0.47 -8.79 3.69
C SER A 42 -1.82 -8.14 3.34
N ARG A 43 -2.93 -8.72 3.81
CA ARG A 43 -4.26 -8.13 3.64
C ARG A 43 -4.38 -6.78 4.34
N LEU A 44 -3.92 -6.67 5.59
CA LEU A 44 -3.94 -5.42 6.35
C LEU A 44 -3.07 -4.34 5.69
N ASP A 45 -1.90 -4.73 5.19
CA ASP A 45 -1.01 -3.81 4.47
C ASP A 45 -1.65 -3.31 3.17
N MET A 46 -2.26 -4.21 2.40
CA MET A 46 -3.00 -3.83 1.18
C MET A 46 -4.13 -2.82 1.48
N VAL A 47 -4.93 -3.07 2.53
CA VAL A 47 -5.98 -2.13 2.96
C VAL A 47 -5.39 -0.76 3.31
N ASN A 48 -4.27 -0.74 4.03
CA ASN A 48 -3.59 0.51 4.37
C ASN A 48 -3.06 1.24 3.13
N GLN A 49 -2.45 0.51 2.18
CA GLN A 49 -1.92 1.10 0.95
C GLN A 49 -3.04 1.68 0.08
N VAL A 50 -4.15 0.96 -0.11
CA VAL A 50 -5.31 1.44 -0.88
C VAL A 50 -5.94 2.66 -0.20
N THR A 51 -6.11 2.61 1.13
CA THR A 51 -6.65 3.75 1.91
C THR A 51 -5.76 4.99 1.76
N LYS A 52 -4.45 4.82 1.86
CA LYS A 52 -3.49 5.91 1.68
C LYS A 52 -3.55 6.49 0.25
N ALA A 53 -3.58 5.63 -0.77
CA ALA A 53 -3.66 6.07 -2.16
C ALA A 53 -5.00 6.79 -2.45
N PHE A 54 -6.09 6.34 -1.84
CA PHE A 54 -7.39 7.00 -1.92
C PHE A 54 -7.34 8.43 -1.38
N PHE A 55 -6.80 8.63 -0.18
CA PHE A 55 -6.66 9.98 0.40
C PHE A 55 -5.66 10.85 -0.34
N GLN A 56 -4.61 10.26 -0.91
CA GLN A 56 -3.67 10.98 -1.79
C GLN A 56 -4.36 11.49 -3.06
N LEU A 57 -5.27 10.70 -3.64
CA LEU A 57 -6.06 11.12 -4.80
C LEU A 57 -7.01 12.26 -4.44
N LEU A 58 -7.74 12.18 -3.31
CA LEU A 58 -8.61 13.27 -2.84
C LEU A 58 -7.82 14.56 -2.61
N LEU A 59 -6.66 14.46 -1.94
CA LEU A 59 -5.79 15.61 -1.72
C LEU A 59 -5.29 16.23 -3.04
N ALA A 60 -4.95 15.41 -4.02
CA ALA A 60 -4.52 15.89 -5.33
C ALA A 60 -5.67 16.60 -6.07
N GLN A 61 -6.90 16.09 -5.98
CA GLN A 61 -8.10 16.71 -6.55
C GLN A 61 -8.40 18.07 -5.91
N ASP A 62 -8.43 18.15 -4.58
CA ASP A 62 -8.67 19.39 -3.85
C ASP A 62 -7.58 20.43 -4.15
N SER A 63 -6.32 20.00 -4.20
CA SER A 63 -5.18 20.86 -4.57
C SER A 63 -5.32 21.42 -5.98
N TYR A 64 -5.74 20.57 -6.94
CA TYR A 64 -5.99 21.01 -8.32
C TYR A 64 -7.12 22.03 -8.38
N GLU A 65 -8.23 21.82 -7.66
CA GLU A 65 -9.35 22.77 -7.62
C GLU A 65 -8.94 24.13 -7.06
N VAL A 66 -8.15 24.15 -5.96
CA VAL A 66 -7.65 25.39 -5.35
C VAL A 66 -6.73 26.14 -6.34
N LEU A 67 -5.82 25.44 -7.00
CA LEU A 67 -4.92 26.05 -7.99
C LEU A 67 -5.69 26.56 -9.22
N LEU A 68 -6.72 25.84 -9.65
CA LEU A 68 -7.57 26.27 -10.76
C LEU A 68 -8.37 27.53 -10.40
N LYS A 69 -8.89 27.63 -9.17
CA LYS A 69 -9.55 28.84 -8.66
C LYS A 69 -8.58 30.03 -8.60
N SER A 70 -7.37 29.79 -8.11
CA SER A 70 -6.30 30.82 -8.05
C SER A 70 -5.93 31.32 -9.44
N TYR A 71 -5.79 30.41 -10.42
CA TYR A 71 -5.55 30.78 -11.81
C TYR A 71 -6.68 31.64 -12.39
N LYS A 72 -7.94 31.23 -12.21
CA LYS A 72 -9.11 31.99 -12.66
C LYS A 72 -9.15 33.39 -12.05
N GLN A 73 -8.90 33.50 -10.74
CA GLN A 73 -8.83 34.79 -10.06
C GLN A 73 -7.73 35.70 -10.64
N SER A 74 -6.58 35.12 -10.96
CA SER A 74 -5.48 35.87 -11.61
C SER A 74 -5.84 36.28 -13.04
N GLU A 75 -6.55 35.43 -13.79
CA GLU A 75 -7.06 35.73 -15.13
C GLU A 75 -8.09 36.86 -15.09
N ASP A 76 -9.03 36.83 -14.15
CA ASP A 76 -10.02 37.89 -13.94
C ASP A 76 -9.33 39.23 -13.58
N ASN A 77 -8.32 39.19 -12.69
CA ASN A 77 -7.52 40.36 -12.37
C ASN A 77 -6.79 40.92 -13.60
N TYR A 78 -6.15 40.06 -14.40
CA TYR A 78 -5.53 40.48 -15.65
C TYR A 78 -6.54 41.16 -16.60
N ASN A 79 -7.73 40.61 -16.76
CA ASN A 79 -8.76 41.20 -17.61
C ASN A 79 -9.21 42.58 -17.13
N VAL A 80 -9.34 42.76 -15.80
CA VAL A 80 -9.66 44.08 -15.19
C VAL A 80 -8.52 45.09 -15.43
N VAL A 81 -7.27 44.69 -15.21
CA VAL A 81 -6.10 45.57 -15.42
C VAL A 81 -5.95 45.91 -16.91
N LYS A 82 -6.19 44.95 -17.80
CA LYS A 82 -6.17 45.16 -19.25
C LYS A 82 -7.22 46.20 -19.68
N ALA A 83 -8.44 46.10 -19.20
CA ALA A 83 -9.50 47.04 -19.47
C ALA A 83 -9.18 48.47 -18.96
N LYS A 84 -8.59 48.58 -17.78
CA LYS A 84 -8.11 49.84 -17.22
C LYS A 84 -6.97 50.47 -18.06
N TYR A 85 -6.06 49.62 -18.56
CA TYR A 85 -5.00 50.08 -19.45
C TYR A 85 -5.55 50.65 -20.77
N GLU A 86 -6.53 49.96 -21.36
CA GLU A 86 -7.21 50.45 -22.58
C GLU A 86 -7.93 51.79 -22.37
N GLN A 87 -8.34 52.07 -21.11
CA GLN A 87 -8.91 53.36 -20.70
C GLN A 87 -7.84 54.40 -20.30
N GLY A 88 -6.57 54.05 -20.32
CA GLY A 88 -5.47 54.93 -19.95
C GLY A 88 -5.34 55.18 -18.45
N THR A 89 -5.97 54.40 -17.57
CA THR A 89 -6.04 54.60 -16.12
C THR A 89 -4.94 53.85 -15.35
N VAL A 90 -4.20 52.92 -16.01
CA VAL A 90 -3.09 52.17 -15.43
C VAL A 90 -1.93 52.14 -16.44
N SER A 91 -0.71 51.84 -15.92
CA SER A 91 0.50 51.79 -16.74
C SER A 91 0.58 50.48 -17.55
N GLU A 92 1.41 50.49 -18.60
CA GLU A 92 1.76 49.29 -19.35
C GLU A 92 2.48 48.27 -18.47
N TYR A 93 3.30 48.75 -17.51
CA TYR A 93 3.98 47.92 -16.53
C TYR A 93 2.97 47.09 -15.70
N ASP A 94 1.89 47.71 -15.23
CA ASP A 94 0.86 47.02 -14.43
C ASP A 94 0.18 45.92 -15.25
N LYS A 95 -0.12 46.18 -16.51
CA LYS A 95 -0.71 45.19 -17.43
C LYS A 95 0.26 44.02 -17.68
N ILE A 96 1.54 44.29 -17.96
CA ILE A 96 2.55 43.24 -18.17
C ILE A 96 2.73 42.42 -16.89
N SER A 97 2.79 43.08 -15.73
CA SER A 97 2.92 42.43 -14.43
C SER A 97 1.77 41.45 -14.16
N ALA A 98 0.52 41.88 -14.41
CA ALA A 98 -0.66 41.04 -14.26
C ALA A 98 -0.67 39.86 -15.25
N ASP A 99 -0.22 40.05 -16.50
CA ASP A 99 -0.10 38.98 -17.49
C ASP A 99 0.94 37.93 -17.08
N VAL A 100 2.12 38.37 -16.62
CA VAL A 100 3.19 37.49 -16.13
C VAL A 100 2.69 36.69 -14.92
N GLN A 101 2.00 37.33 -13.98
CA GLN A 101 1.45 36.66 -12.81
C GLN A 101 0.46 35.56 -13.19
N MET A 102 -0.49 35.85 -14.10
CA MET A 102 -1.45 34.86 -14.61
C MET A 102 -0.72 33.71 -15.32
N ARG A 103 0.21 34.02 -16.22
CA ARG A 103 0.93 33.00 -17.00
C ARG A 103 1.81 32.11 -16.14
N SER A 104 2.38 32.63 -15.06
CA SER A 104 3.22 31.86 -14.13
C SER A 104 2.45 30.77 -13.36
N LEU A 105 1.13 30.93 -13.19
CA LEU A 105 0.29 29.93 -12.53
C LEU A 105 -0.12 28.77 -13.47
N LYS A 106 -0.14 29.00 -14.78
CA LYS A 106 -0.59 27.99 -15.76
C LYS A 106 0.20 26.66 -15.70
N PRO A 107 1.54 26.65 -15.65
CA PRO A 107 2.31 25.42 -15.50
C PRO A 107 1.98 24.67 -14.20
N THR A 108 1.74 25.39 -13.11
CA THR A 108 1.36 24.81 -11.81
C THR A 108 0.03 24.09 -11.87
N VAL A 109 -0.97 24.67 -12.54
CA VAL A 109 -2.28 24.03 -12.76
C VAL A 109 -2.13 22.77 -13.61
N VAL A 110 -1.33 22.82 -14.69
CA VAL A 110 -1.06 21.63 -15.53
C VAL A 110 -0.37 20.54 -14.74
N SER A 111 0.62 20.89 -13.93
CA SER A 111 1.33 19.95 -13.05
C SER A 111 0.39 19.30 -12.02
N ALA A 112 -0.50 20.09 -11.41
CA ALA A 112 -1.49 19.58 -10.46
C ALA A 112 -2.47 18.61 -11.13
N ARG A 113 -2.94 18.92 -12.36
CA ARG A 113 -3.79 18.01 -13.15
C ARG A 113 -3.09 16.68 -13.44
N ASN A 114 -1.81 16.73 -13.81
CA ASN A 114 -1.01 15.52 -14.02
C ASN A 114 -0.84 14.73 -12.72
N GLY A 115 -0.70 15.43 -11.57
CA GLY A 115 -0.68 14.81 -10.25
C GLY A 115 -1.95 14.02 -9.93
N VAL A 116 -3.13 14.57 -10.26
CA VAL A 116 -4.42 13.85 -10.13
C VAL A 116 -4.44 12.59 -11.00
N ASN A 117 -4.01 12.69 -12.26
CA ASN A 117 -3.97 11.54 -13.16
C ASN A 117 -3.04 10.44 -12.64
N LEU A 118 -1.87 10.82 -12.11
CA LEU A 118 -0.90 9.89 -11.54
C LEU A 118 -1.44 9.22 -10.28
N ALA A 119 -2.04 9.97 -9.36
CA ALA A 119 -2.66 9.44 -8.15
C ALA A 119 -3.82 8.46 -8.47
N ASN A 120 -4.63 8.77 -9.49
CA ASN A 120 -5.68 7.88 -9.98
C ASN A 120 -5.09 6.58 -10.55
N LEU A 121 -4.03 6.67 -11.34
CA LEU A 121 -3.33 5.49 -11.87
C LEU A 121 -2.76 4.61 -10.76
N GLN A 122 -2.13 5.22 -9.75
CA GLN A 122 -1.60 4.48 -8.58
C GLN A 122 -2.71 3.73 -7.83
N LEU A 123 -3.87 4.37 -7.61
CA LEU A 123 -5.00 3.72 -6.97
C LEU A 123 -5.50 2.53 -7.79
N LYS A 124 -5.63 2.67 -9.12
CA LYS A 124 -6.02 1.58 -10.02
C LYS A 124 -5.05 0.39 -9.95
N VAL A 125 -3.75 0.66 -10.01
CA VAL A 125 -2.71 -0.38 -9.91
C VAL A 125 -2.82 -1.16 -8.60
N LEU A 126 -3.02 -0.46 -7.47
CA LEU A 126 -3.20 -1.11 -6.17
C LEU A 126 -4.48 -1.96 -6.09
N MET A 127 -5.53 -1.56 -6.79
CA MET A 127 -6.79 -2.33 -6.87
C MET A 127 -6.76 -3.45 -7.93
N GLY A 128 -5.66 -3.58 -8.68
CA GLY A 128 -5.55 -4.56 -9.77
C GLY A 128 -6.45 -4.28 -10.96
N MET A 129 -6.84 -3.00 -11.16
CA MET A 129 -7.71 -2.59 -12.27
C MET A 129 -6.89 -2.26 -13.51
N GLU A 130 -7.48 -2.48 -14.68
CA GLU A 130 -6.88 -2.06 -15.95
C GLU A 130 -6.82 -0.53 -16.06
N SER A 131 -5.83 -0.02 -16.77
CA SER A 131 -5.56 1.43 -16.87
C SER A 131 -6.64 2.22 -17.61
N ASP A 132 -7.40 1.58 -18.50
CA ASP A 132 -8.47 2.15 -19.32
C ASP A 132 -9.80 2.31 -18.56
N VAL A 133 -9.98 1.57 -17.46
CA VAL A 133 -11.17 1.70 -16.61
C VAL A 133 -11.21 3.10 -16.00
N LYS A 134 -12.31 3.83 -16.21
CA LYS A 134 -12.52 5.15 -15.60
C LYS A 134 -12.97 4.96 -14.16
N VAL A 135 -12.12 5.36 -13.22
CA VAL A 135 -12.45 5.43 -11.80
C VAL A 135 -12.67 6.88 -11.44
N ALA A 136 -13.89 7.21 -11.02
CA ALA A 136 -14.21 8.47 -10.38
C ALA A 136 -14.33 8.22 -8.87
N VAL A 137 -13.62 9.01 -8.10
CA VAL A 137 -13.75 9.02 -6.64
C VAL A 137 -14.71 10.14 -6.29
N GLU A 138 -15.79 9.80 -5.59
CA GLU A 138 -16.76 10.76 -5.09
C GLU A 138 -16.39 11.18 -3.66
N GLY A 139 -16.60 12.46 -3.35
CA GLY A 139 -16.32 13.06 -2.04
C GLY A 139 -15.11 13.98 -2.04
N ASN A 140 -15.09 14.87 -1.07
CA ASN A 140 -14.01 15.82 -0.81
C ASN A 140 -13.27 15.40 0.46
N LEU A 141 -12.02 15.82 0.61
CA LEU A 141 -11.23 15.53 1.81
C LEU A 141 -11.93 15.99 3.10
N LYS A 142 -12.67 17.11 3.04
CA LYS A 142 -13.46 17.66 4.15
C LYS A 142 -14.51 16.69 4.71
N ASP A 143 -15.10 15.84 3.86
CA ASP A 143 -16.14 14.90 4.28
C ASP A 143 -15.58 13.83 5.24
N TYR A 144 -14.28 13.58 5.15
CA TYR A 144 -13.56 12.59 5.97
C TYR A 144 -12.85 13.21 7.19
N GLU A 145 -12.72 14.54 7.26
CA GLU A 145 -11.97 15.24 8.30
C GLU A 145 -12.51 14.91 9.69
N MET A 146 -13.82 15.00 9.90
CA MET A 146 -14.47 14.70 11.18
C MET A 146 -14.23 13.25 11.61
N SER A 147 -14.28 12.30 10.69
CA SER A 147 -14.05 10.87 10.98
C SER A 147 -12.60 10.59 11.37
N MET A 148 -11.64 11.30 10.79
CA MET A 148 -10.22 11.20 11.13
C MET A 148 -9.94 11.69 12.55
N PHE A 149 -10.47 12.85 12.93
CA PHE A 149 -10.29 13.41 14.28
C PHE A 149 -10.98 12.55 15.35
N THR A 150 -12.17 12.06 15.10
CA THR A 150 -12.90 11.18 16.03
C THR A 150 -12.15 9.86 16.25
N ARG A 151 -11.54 9.30 15.22
CA ARG A 151 -10.77 8.04 15.30
C ARG A 151 -9.47 8.18 16.09
N GLN A 152 -8.84 9.36 16.07
CA GLN A 152 -7.65 9.67 16.87
C GLN A 152 -7.96 9.83 18.35
N ALA A 153 -9.17 10.26 18.71
CA ALA A 153 -9.59 10.47 20.09
C ALA A 153 -9.99 9.16 20.82
N MET A 154 -10.15 8.04 20.12
CA MET A 154 -10.40 6.75 20.77
C MET A 154 -9.13 6.22 21.44
N PRO A 155 -9.18 5.88 22.76
CA PRO A 155 -8.05 5.25 23.43
C PRO A 155 -7.74 3.94 22.69
N ARG A 156 -6.52 3.83 22.18
CA ARG A 156 -6.03 2.56 21.63
C ARG A 156 -5.84 1.61 22.80
N PRO A 157 -6.44 0.42 22.79
CA PRO A 157 -6.12 -0.55 23.81
C PRO A 157 -4.60 -0.85 23.69
N ASP A 158 -3.87 -0.74 24.79
CA ASP A 158 -2.43 -1.07 24.88
C ASP A 158 -2.11 -2.55 24.59
N ASN A 159 -3.08 -3.24 24.03
CA ASN A 159 -3.05 -4.65 23.79
C ASN A 159 -2.49 -4.95 22.39
N LEU A 160 -1.21 -5.30 22.33
CA LEU A 160 -0.51 -5.72 21.10
C LEU A 160 -0.85 -7.16 20.66
N THR A 161 -1.75 -7.85 21.34
CA THR A 161 -2.07 -9.28 21.04
C THR A 161 -2.58 -9.49 19.61
N ASN A 162 -3.18 -8.48 19.01
CA ASN A 162 -3.65 -8.51 17.61
C ASN A 162 -2.62 -7.98 16.59
N ASN A 163 -1.42 -7.61 17.04
CA ASN A 163 -0.38 -7.16 16.14
C ASN A 163 0.19 -8.35 15.34
N SER A 164 0.00 -8.29 14.01
CA SER A 164 0.40 -9.37 13.11
C SER A 164 1.92 -9.56 13.07
N THR A 165 2.69 -8.50 13.15
CA THR A 165 4.17 -8.56 13.16
C THR A 165 4.66 -9.26 14.43
N LEU A 166 4.09 -8.93 15.58
CA LEU A 166 4.43 -9.58 16.85
C LEU A 166 4.10 -11.08 16.80
N LYS A 167 2.90 -11.44 16.33
CA LYS A 167 2.52 -12.85 16.16
C LYS A 167 3.45 -13.62 15.22
N GLN A 168 3.86 -13.01 14.11
CA GLN A 168 4.83 -13.64 13.22
C GLN A 168 6.18 -13.87 13.90
N LEU A 169 6.67 -12.92 14.71
CA LEU A 169 7.90 -13.06 15.47
C LEU A 169 7.80 -14.18 16.52
N GLU A 170 6.67 -14.28 17.22
CA GLU A 170 6.40 -15.36 18.20
C GLU A 170 6.36 -16.73 17.50
N LEU A 171 5.70 -16.83 16.33
CA LEU A 171 5.67 -18.07 15.56
C LEU A 171 7.03 -18.44 15.00
N ASN A 172 7.83 -17.48 14.54
CA ASN A 172 9.22 -17.73 14.12
C ASN A 172 10.09 -18.21 15.27
N ALA A 173 9.95 -17.62 16.46
CA ALA A 173 10.68 -18.07 17.66
C ALA A 173 10.27 -19.51 18.06
N LEU A 174 8.97 -19.84 17.97
CA LEU A 174 8.46 -21.19 18.19
C LEU A 174 9.01 -22.18 17.16
N GLN A 175 9.05 -21.81 15.87
CA GLN A 175 9.62 -22.61 14.78
C GLN A 175 11.08 -22.94 15.04
N LEU A 176 11.90 -21.94 15.42
CA LEU A 176 13.31 -22.16 15.77
C LEU A 176 13.47 -23.10 16.95
N LYS A 177 12.63 -22.96 17.98
CA LYS A 177 12.62 -23.87 19.13
C LYS A 177 12.22 -25.29 18.76
N GLN A 178 11.28 -25.47 17.84
CA GLN A 178 10.87 -26.79 17.33
C GLN A 178 11.97 -27.40 16.44
N THR A 179 12.62 -26.60 15.60
CA THR A 179 13.78 -27.04 14.79
C THR A 179 14.92 -27.51 15.66
N LEU A 180 15.22 -26.79 16.74
CA LEU A 180 16.20 -27.24 17.72
C LEU A 180 15.84 -28.60 18.34
N LYS A 181 14.56 -28.77 18.74
CA LYS A 181 14.06 -30.05 19.26
C LYS A 181 14.13 -31.16 18.22
N LEU A 182 13.91 -30.85 16.94
CA LEU A 182 14.06 -31.82 15.84
C LEU A 182 15.53 -32.27 15.71
N GLN A 183 16.48 -31.37 15.81
CA GLN A 183 17.91 -31.72 15.79
C GLN A 183 18.31 -32.68 16.93
N TYR A 184 17.70 -32.54 18.10
CA TYR A 184 17.94 -33.48 19.20
C TYR A 184 17.44 -34.90 18.91
N THR A 185 16.48 -35.09 18.00
CA THR A 185 16.01 -36.43 17.62
C THR A 185 17.06 -37.24 16.85
N ASN A 186 18.09 -36.58 16.28
CA ASN A 186 19.20 -37.28 15.61
C ASN A 186 20.07 -38.06 16.57
N PHE A 187 19.97 -37.79 17.87
CA PHE A 187 20.69 -38.54 18.94
C PHE A 187 19.82 -39.63 19.57
N MET A 188 18.58 -39.80 19.10
CA MET A 188 17.65 -40.81 19.61
C MET A 188 17.75 -42.07 18.73
N PRO A 189 17.60 -43.29 19.33
CA PRO A 189 17.53 -44.51 18.53
C PRO A 189 16.28 -44.50 17.63
N THR A 190 16.44 -44.99 16.42
CA THR A 190 15.37 -45.16 15.41
C THR A 190 15.06 -46.64 15.26
#